data_6bbd4fadf1fc604e9784051b7981d730
#
_entry.id   6bbd4fadf1fc604e9784051b7981d730
#
_cell.length_a   1.000
_cell.length_b   1.000
_cell.length_c   1.000
_cell.angle_alpha   90.00
_cell.angle_beta   90.00
_cell.angle_gamma   90.00
#
_symmetry.space_group_name_H-M   'P 1'
#
loop_
_entity.id
_entity.type
_entity.pdbx_description
1 polymer ?
#
loop_
_entity_poly.entity_id
_entity_poly.type
_entity_poly.pdbx_seq_one_letter_code
_entity_poly.pdbx_strand_id
1 'polypeptide(L)'
;MLTQEEDQQLVERVQRGDRRAFDLLVLKYQHKILGLIVRFVHDTHEAQDVAQEAFIKAYRALGNFRGDSAFYTWLYRIAINTAKNYLVSRGRRPPDSDVSSEDAEFYDGDHGLKDLESPERSLLRDEIEGTVHRTIQQLPEDLRTALTCLLYTS
;
A
#
# COMPACT_ATOMS: atom_id res chain seq x y z
N MET A 1 -18.18 12.80 0.11
CA MET A 1 -16.96 12.06 0.38
C MET A 1 -17.01 11.45 1.77
N LEU A 2 -16.72 10.18 1.85
CA LEU A 2 -16.73 9.52 3.14
C LEU A 2 -15.55 9.97 3.98
N THR A 3 -15.81 10.21 5.24
CA THR A 3 -14.80 10.70 6.15
C THR A 3 -14.14 9.53 6.87
N GLN A 4 -13.08 9.84 7.61
CA GLN A 4 -12.43 8.87 8.46
C GLN A 4 -13.41 8.29 9.48
N GLU A 5 -14.33 9.12 9.94
CA GLU A 5 -15.32 8.69 10.91
C GLU A 5 -16.28 7.68 10.31
N GLU A 6 -16.67 7.91 9.05
CA GLU A 6 -17.52 6.96 8.36
C GLU A 6 -16.80 5.65 8.11
N ASP A 7 -15.53 5.73 7.78
CA ASP A 7 -14.71 4.52 7.66
C ASP A 7 -14.69 3.75 8.97
N GLN A 8 -14.53 4.46 10.07
CA GLN A 8 -14.48 3.82 11.37
C GLN A 8 -15.79 3.08 11.67
N GLN A 9 -16.91 3.68 11.33
CA GLN A 9 -18.20 3.03 11.53
C GLN A 9 -18.31 1.76 10.70
N LEU A 10 -17.85 1.81 9.45
CA LEU A 10 -17.88 0.63 8.61
C LEU A 10 -16.95 -0.45 9.14
N VAL A 11 -15.77 -0.06 9.60
CA VAL A 11 -14.83 -1.00 10.19
C VAL A 11 -15.46 -1.71 11.38
N GLU A 12 -16.11 -0.96 12.25
CA GLU A 12 -16.73 -1.56 13.43
C GLU A 12 -17.83 -2.54 13.04
N ARG A 13 -18.58 -2.22 11.99
CA ARG A 13 -19.60 -3.12 11.51
C ARG A 13 -18.99 -4.42 10.99
N VAL A 14 -17.90 -4.31 10.26
CA VAL A 14 -17.21 -5.51 9.76
C VAL A 14 -16.71 -6.35 10.93
N GLN A 15 -16.17 -5.68 11.94
CA GLN A 15 -15.65 -6.39 13.11
C GLN A 15 -16.75 -7.11 13.87
N ARG A 16 -17.99 -6.67 13.71
CA ARG A 16 -19.14 -7.35 14.30
C ARG A 16 -19.76 -8.39 13.37
N GLY A 17 -19.15 -8.62 12.21
CA GLY A 17 -19.60 -9.66 11.32
C GLY A 17 -20.39 -9.21 10.11
N ASP A 18 -20.49 -7.91 9.88
CA ASP A 18 -21.24 -7.37 8.76
C ASP A 18 -20.35 -7.31 7.51
N ARG A 19 -20.44 -8.32 6.68
CA ARG A 19 -19.60 -8.39 5.47
C ARG A 19 -19.94 -7.31 4.47
N ARG A 20 -21.19 -6.84 4.46
CA ARG A 20 -21.59 -5.80 3.52
C ARG A 20 -20.85 -4.50 3.78
N ALA A 21 -20.52 -4.23 5.05
CA ALA A 21 -19.77 -3.06 5.37
C ALA A 21 -18.37 -3.12 4.75
N PHE A 22 -17.80 -4.30 4.69
CA PHE A 22 -16.51 -4.45 4.03
C PHE A 22 -16.63 -4.22 2.52
N ASP A 23 -17.69 -4.70 1.91
CA ASP A 23 -17.91 -4.45 0.49
C ASP A 23 -17.96 -2.96 0.19
N LEU A 24 -18.55 -2.19 1.09
CA LEU A 24 -18.59 -0.73 0.92
C LEU A 24 -17.21 -0.12 1.01
N LEU A 25 -16.39 -0.64 1.91
CA LEU A 25 -15.00 -0.18 2.01
C LEU A 25 -14.23 -0.52 0.74
N VAL A 26 -14.44 -1.71 0.20
CA VAL A 26 -13.79 -2.09 -1.04
C VAL A 26 -14.21 -1.15 -2.17
N LEU A 27 -15.50 -0.90 -2.31
CA LEU A 27 -15.98 0.00 -3.35
C LEU A 27 -15.37 1.38 -3.22
N LYS A 28 -15.22 1.85 -2.00
CA LYS A 28 -14.67 3.17 -1.78
C LYS A 28 -13.19 3.25 -2.18
N TYR A 29 -12.44 2.20 -1.90
CA TYR A 29 -10.99 2.28 -2.02
C TYR A 29 -10.40 1.50 -3.18
N GLN A 30 -11.21 0.72 -3.92
CA GLN A 30 -10.63 -0.19 -4.91
C GLN A 30 -9.82 0.53 -5.97
N HIS A 31 -10.28 1.67 -6.44
CA HIS A 31 -9.55 2.39 -7.48
C HIS A 31 -8.26 3.01 -6.95
N LYS A 32 -8.31 3.48 -5.72
CA LYS A 32 -7.12 4.06 -5.11
C LYS A 32 -6.07 3.00 -4.84
N ILE A 33 -6.51 1.85 -4.37
CA ILE A 33 -5.59 0.75 -4.11
C ILE A 33 -5.00 0.23 -5.42
N LEU A 34 -5.83 0.08 -6.45
CA LEU A 34 -5.33 -0.37 -7.73
C LEU A 34 -4.33 0.62 -8.30
N GLY A 35 -4.64 1.91 -8.23
CA GLY A 35 -3.73 2.94 -8.71
C GLY A 35 -2.41 2.93 -7.98
N LEU A 36 -2.44 2.64 -6.70
CA LEU A 36 -1.22 2.52 -5.92
C LEU A 36 -0.40 1.32 -6.37
N ILE A 37 -1.05 0.17 -6.51
CA ILE A 37 -0.35 -1.06 -6.84
C ILE A 37 0.25 -1.02 -8.24
N VAL A 38 -0.42 -0.34 -9.17
CA VAL A 38 0.09 -0.23 -10.54
C VAL A 38 1.46 0.44 -10.57
N ARG A 39 1.76 1.25 -9.58
CA ARG A 39 3.09 1.86 -9.50
C ARG A 39 4.18 0.85 -9.25
N PHE A 40 3.84 -0.27 -8.64
CA PHE A 40 4.80 -1.34 -8.35
C PHE A 40 4.70 -2.47 -9.34
N VAL A 41 3.49 -2.79 -9.73
CA VAL A 41 3.21 -3.92 -10.62
C VAL A 41 2.61 -3.30 -11.89
N HIS A 42 3.41 -3.23 -12.93
CA HIS A 42 3.03 -2.44 -14.09
C HIS A 42 2.01 -3.10 -14.99
N ASP A 43 1.87 -4.41 -14.89
CA ASP A 43 0.85 -5.13 -15.67
C ASP A 43 -0.50 -4.96 -14.97
N THR A 44 -1.49 -4.48 -15.71
CA THR A 44 -2.79 -4.17 -15.13
C THR A 44 -3.47 -5.39 -14.55
N HIS A 45 -3.40 -6.52 -15.26
CA HIS A 45 -4.05 -7.74 -14.77
C HIS A 45 -3.41 -8.23 -13.49
N GLU A 46 -2.08 -8.21 -13.45
CA GLU A 46 -1.37 -8.61 -12.25
C GLU A 46 -1.66 -7.65 -11.11
N ALA A 47 -1.75 -6.36 -11.42
CA ALA A 47 -2.05 -5.38 -10.38
C ALA A 47 -3.44 -5.62 -9.80
N GLN A 48 -4.40 -6.01 -10.63
CA GLN A 48 -5.73 -6.32 -10.14
C GLN A 48 -5.72 -7.53 -9.22
N ASP A 49 -4.94 -8.54 -9.57
CA ASP A 49 -4.82 -9.72 -8.72
C ASP A 49 -4.19 -9.35 -7.38
N VAL A 50 -3.17 -8.51 -7.41
CA VAL A 50 -2.51 -8.07 -6.18
C VAL A 50 -3.46 -7.24 -5.34
N ALA A 51 -4.24 -6.37 -5.97
CA ALA A 51 -5.21 -5.56 -5.24
C ALA A 51 -6.25 -6.45 -4.57
N GLN A 52 -6.72 -7.46 -5.27
CA GLN A 52 -7.68 -8.39 -4.71
C GLN A 52 -7.09 -9.12 -3.52
N GLU A 53 -5.85 -9.56 -3.66
CA GLU A 53 -5.19 -10.23 -2.55
C GLU A 53 -5.03 -9.30 -1.36
N ALA A 54 -4.72 -8.03 -1.61
CA ALA A 54 -4.58 -7.05 -0.53
C ALA A 54 -5.88 -6.90 0.23
N PHE A 55 -7.02 -6.86 -0.49
CA PHE A 55 -8.30 -6.75 0.18
C PHE A 55 -8.64 -8.01 0.97
N ILE A 56 -8.27 -9.16 0.46
CA ILE A 56 -8.49 -10.41 1.21
C ILE A 56 -7.68 -10.39 2.49
N LYS A 57 -6.42 -9.97 2.41
CA LYS A 57 -5.59 -9.87 3.60
C LYS A 57 -6.16 -8.85 4.58
N ALA A 58 -6.65 -7.73 4.05
CA ALA A 58 -7.27 -6.72 4.90
C ALA A 58 -8.48 -7.27 5.62
N TYR A 59 -9.33 -8.01 4.90
CA TYR A 59 -10.52 -8.57 5.51
C TYR A 59 -10.16 -9.51 6.65
N ARG A 60 -9.17 -10.36 6.42
CA ARG A 60 -8.76 -11.31 7.45
C ARG A 60 -8.13 -10.63 8.65
N ALA A 61 -7.44 -9.53 8.43
CA ALA A 61 -6.74 -8.85 9.52
C ALA A 61 -7.58 -7.80 10.21
N LEU A 62 -8.75 -7.49 9.65
CA LEU A 62 -9.52 -6.35 10.15
C LEU A 62 -10.01 -6.55 11.58
N GLY A 63 -10.20 -7.79 11.96
CA GLY A 63 -10.61 -8.08 13.34
C GLY A 63 -9.59 -7.62 14.36
N ASN A 64 -8.34 -7.51 13.96
CA ASN A 64 -7.26 -7.08 14.85
C ASN A 64 -6.92 -5.61 14.70
N PHE A 65 -7.61 -4.91 13.83
CA PHE A 65 -7.35 -3.49 13.64
C PHE A 65 -7.86 -2.71 14.84
N ARG A 66 -6.98 -1.92 15.43
CA ARG A 66 -7.30 -1.21 16.67
C ARG A 66 -7.66 0.25 16.49
N GLY A 67 -7.50 0.77 15.28
CA GLY A 67 -7.77 2.17 15.05
C GLY A 67 -6.61 3.07 15.44
N ASP A 68 -5.42 2.52 15.59
CA ASP A 68 -4.23 3.33 15.89
C ASP A 68 -3.88 4.27 14.76
N SER A 69 -4.33 3.93 13.56
CA SER A 69 -4.19 4.80 12.40
C SER A 69 -5.53 4.84 11.70
N ALA A 70 -5.66 5.75 10.73
CA ALA A 70 -6.83 5.77 9.91
C ALA A 70 -6.92 4.47 9.11
N PHE A 71 -8.14 4.03 8.83
CA PHE A 71 -8.34 2.78 8.12
C PHE A 71 -7.60 2.78 6.78
N TYR A 72 -7.69 3.85 6.01
CA TYR A 72 -7.06 3.85 4.70
C TYR A 72 -5.54 3.81 4.78
N THR A 73 -4.96 4.37 5.82
CA THR A 73 -3.52 4.27 6.03
C THR A 73 -3.11 2.81 6.26
N TRP A 74 -3.87 2.15 7.10
CA TRP A 74 -3.63 0.74 7.40
C TRP A 74 -3.82 -0.12 6.14
N LEU A 75 -4.88 0.16 5.39
CA LEU A 75 -5.15 -0.57 4.16
C LEU A 75 -4.05 -0.36 3.12
N TYR A 76 -3.57 0.87 3.00
CA TYR A 76 -2.52 1.18 2.04
C TYR A 76 -1.22 0.44 2.39
N ARG A 77 -0.92 0.31 3.67
CA ARG A 77 0.24 -0.47 4.07
C ARG A 77 0.12 -1.92 3.65
N ILE A 78 -1.05 -2.48 3.83
CA ILE A 78 -1.28 -3.86 3.41
C ILE A 78 -1.11 -3.98 1.89
N ALA A 79 -1.62 -3.01 1.16
CA ALA A 79 -1.52 -3.04 -0.30
C ALA A 79 -0.07 -2.94 -0.75
N ILE A 80 0.69 -2.05 -0.15
CA ILE A 80 2.09 -1.88 -0.52
C ILE A 80 2.88 -3.15 -0.19
N ASN A 81 2.66 -3.70 0.99
CA ASN A 81 3.37 -4.90 1.37
C ASN A 81 2.99 -6.07 0.48
N THR A 82 1.73 -6.16 0.10
CA THR A 82 1.29 -7.21 -0.80
C THR A 82 1.96 -7.07 -2.16
N ALA A 83 2.05 -5.85 -2.67
CA ALA A 83 2.70 -5.62 -3.95
C ALA A 83 4.18 -5.94 -3.89
N LYS A 84 4.84 -5.54 -2.82
CA LYS A 84 6.26 -5.84 -2.67
C LYS A 84 6.51 -7.34 -2.58
N ASN A 85 5.70 -8.02 -1.80
CA ASN A 85 5.83 -9.46 -1.68
C ASN A 85 5.58 -10.15 -3.01
N TYR A 86 4.62 -9.66 -3.77
CA TYR A 86 4.35 -10.19 -5.10
C TYR A 86 5.57 -10.05 -5.99
N LEU A 87 6.18 -8.88 -6.00
CA LEU A 87 7.36 -8.66 -6.85
C LEU A 87 8.52 -9.53 -6.45
N VAL A 88 8.70 -9.75 -5.16
CA VAL A 88 9.76 -10.63 -4.68
C VAL A 88 9.48 -12.06 -5.10
N SER A 89 8.26 -12.54 -4.92
CA SER A 89 7.95 -13.93 -5.20
C SER A 89 7.84 -14.20 -6.70
N ARG A 90 7.60 -13.18 -7.48
CA ARG A 90 7.37 -13.32 -8.90
C ARG A 90 8.63 -13.66 -9.68
N GLY A 91 9.72 -13.81 -9.03
CA GLY A 91 10.92 -14.21 -9.72
C GLY A 91 11.69 -13.08 -10.30
N ARG A 92 11.41 -11.88 -9.89
CA ARG A 92 12.39 -10.88 -10.14
C ARG A 92 13.66 -11.27 -9.48
N ARG A 93 13.54 -12.22 -8.60
CA ARG A 93 14.66 -12.73 -7.92
C ARG A 93 15.42 -13.67 -8.76
N PRO A 94 16.71 -13.62 -8.66
CA PRO A 94 17.54 -14.62 -9.31
C PRO A 94 17.32 -15.96 -8.66
N PRO A 95 17.88 -17.00 -9.25
CA PRO A 95 17.70 -18.35 -8.71
C PRO A 95 18.11 -18.51 -7.27
N ASP A 96 18.93 -17.62 -6.76
CA ASP A 96 19.29 -17.65 -5.35
C ASP A 96 18.22 -16.96 -4.54
N SER A 97 17.03 -17.35 -4.78
CA SER A 97 15.88 -16.73 -4.17
C SER A 97 15.80 -16.94 -2.68
N ASP A 98 16.55 -17.86 -2.18
CA ASP A 98 16.60 -18.07 -0.75
C ASP A 98 17.11 -16.85 0.00
N VAL A 99 17.82 -15.98 -0.68
CA VAL A 99 18.19 -14.73 -0.13
C VAL A 99 16.98 -13.89 0.20
N SER A 100 15.93 -14.20 -0.46
CA SER A 100 14.80 -13.30 -0.54
C SER A 100 13.99 -13.18 0.73
N SER A 101 14.05 -14.12 1.61
CA SER A 101 13.25 -13.99 2.83
C SER A 101 13.68 -12.79 3.63
N GLU A 102 14.97 -12.66 3.83
CA GLU A 102 15.50 -11.52 4.54
C GLU A 102 15.41 -10.28 3.69
N ASP A 103 15.66 -10.44 2.40
CA ASP A 103 15.57 -9.30 1.51
C ASP A 103 14.16 -8.75 1.45
N ALA A 104 13.18 -9.62 1.56
CA ALA A 104 11.81 -9.17 1.55
C ALA A 104 11.51 -8.29 2.75
N GLU A 105 12.14 -8.57 3.87
CA GLU A 105 11.97 -7.72 5.03
C GLU A 105 12.64 -6.38 4.84
N PHE A 106 13.76 -6.37 4.17
CA PHE A 106 14.41 -5.12 3.82
C PHE A 106 13.53 -4.27 2.93
N TYR A 107 12.82 -4.91 2.03
CA TYR A 107 11.99 -4.18 1.09
C TYR A 107 10.81 -3.51 1.75
N ASP A 108 10.55 -3.82 2.99
CA ASP A 108 9.55 -3.07 3.73
C ASP A 108 9.95 -1.63 3.90
N GLY A 109 11.23 -1.34 3.79
CA GLY A 109 11.70 0.02 3.81
C GLY A 109 12.20 0.45 2.45
N ASP A 110 13.29 1.16 2.46
CA ASP A 110 13.87 1.71 1.25
C ASP A 110 14.84 0.79 0.57
N HIS A 111 15.16 -0.32 1.18
CA HIS A 111 16.29 -1.11 0.72
C HIS A 111 16.14 -1.59 -0.70
N GLY A 112 14.95 -2.03 -1.06
CA GLY A 112 14.73 -2.50 -2.40
C GLY A 112 15.00 -1.44 -3.43
N LEU A 113 14.65 -0.22 -3.12
CA LEU A 113 14.88 0.89 -4.02
C LEU A 113 16.36 1.19 -4.13
N LYS A 114 17.07 1.13 -3.01
CA LYS A 114 18.49 1.41 -3.04
C LYS A 114 19.25 0.41 -3.88
N ASP A 115 18.85 -0.83 -3.83
CA ASP A 115 19.54 -1.87 -4.58
C ASP A 115 19.41 -1.67 -6.08
N LEU A 116 18.39 -0.96 -6.49
CA LEU A 116 18.15 -0.74 -7.91
C LEU A 116 18.69 0.60 -8.38
N GLU A 117 19.23 1.38 -7.49
CA GLU A 117 19.62 2.73 -7.84
C GLU A 117 20.92 2.76 -8.62
N SER A 118 20.93 3.58 -9.64
CA SER A 118 22.10 4.08 -10.30
C SER A 118 22.19 5.55 -9.94
N PRO A 119 23.31 6.20 -10.22
CA PRO A 119 23.39 7.65 -9.98
C PRO A 119 22.26 8.42 -10.66
N GLU A 120 21.92 8.03 -11.87
CA GLU A 120 20.84 8.69 -12.59
C GLU A 120 19.50 8.45 -11.91
N ARG A 121 19.28 7.24 -11.48
CA ARG A 121 18.04 6.92 -10.80
C ARG A 121 17.92 7.63 -9.47
N SER A 122 19.03 7.74 -8.78
CA SER A 122 19.03 8.42 -7.50
C SER A 122 18.66 9.88 -7.67
N LEU A 123 19.21 10.52 -8.69
CA LEU A 123 18.90 11.91 -8.97
C LEU A 123 17.43 12.07 -9.35
N LEU A 124 16.95 11.19 -10.22
CA LEU A 124 15.56 11.24 -10.63
C LEU A 124 14.63 11.02 -9.44
N ARG A 125 15.00 10.10 -8.57
CA ARG A 125 14.20 9.84 -7.39
C ARG A 125 14.13 11.07 -6.48
N ASP A 126 15.24 11.76 -6.32
CA ASP A 126 15.26 12.97 -5.50
C ASP A 126 14.33 14.02 -6.08
N GLU A 127 14.33 14.17 -7.38
CA GLU A 127 13.44 15.12 -8.03
C GLU A 127 11.98 14.73 -7.85
N ILE A 128 11.69 13.44 -7.98
CA ILE A 128 10.34 12.95 -7.81
C ILE A 128 9.90 13.15 -6.35
N GLU A 129 10.76 12.82 -5.42
CA GLU A 129 10.44 13.00 -4.02
C GLU A 129 10.15 14.46 -3.70
N GLY A 130 10.95 15.35 -4.24
CA GLY A 130 10.72 16.77 -4.02
C GLY A 130 9.39 17.22 -4.57
N THR A 131 9.06 16.76 -5.78
CA THR A 131 7.80 17.12 -6.41
C THR A 131 6.64 16.53 -5.62
N VAL A 132 6.74 15.28 -5.23
CA VAL A 132 5.71 14.61 -4.46
C VAL A 132 5.50 15.32 -3.14
N HIS A 133 6.60 15.66 -2.47
CA HIS A 133 6.51 16.32 -1.19
C HIS A 133 5.78 17.67 -1.32
N ARG A 134 6.13 18.45 -2.34
CA ARG A 134 5.47 19.73 -2.56
C ARG A 134 4.00 19.55 -2.88
N THR A 135 3.69 18.53 -3.67
CA THR A 135 2.31 18.25 -4.03
C THR A 135 1.51 17.84 -2.81
N ILE A 136 2.10 17.01 -1.97
CA ILE A 136 1.44 16.56 -0.75
C ILE A 136 1.12 17.72 0.16
N GLN A 137 2.02 18.71 0.23
CA GLN A 137 1.78 19.87 1.05
C GLN A 137 0.55 20.66 0.64
N GLN A 138 0.15 20.53 -0.61
CA GLN A 138 -1.01 21.23 -1.15
C GLN A 138 -2.30 20.45 -1.02
N LEU A 139 -2.23 19.23 -0.53
CA LEU A 139 -3.40 18.38 -0.42
C LEU A 139 -4.14 18.64 0.89
N PRO A 140 -5.43 18.28 0.93
CA PRO A 140 -6.14 18.27 2.21
C PRO A 140 -5.41 17.42 3.24
N GLU A 141 -5.62 17.76 4.49
CA GLU A 141 -4.82 17.19 5.56
C GLU A 141 -4.93 15.67 5.63
N ASP A 142 -6.13 15.13 5.46
CA ASP A 142 -6.31 13.69 5.56
C ASP A 142 -5.58 12.95 4.44
N LEU A 143 -5.64 13.47 3.23
CA LEU A 143 -4.91 12.88 2.11
C LEU A 143 -3.41 13.03 2.31
N ARG A 144 -3.00 14.18 2.82
CA ARG A 144 -1.59 14.41 3.08
C ARG A 144 -1.05 13.42 4.10
N THR A 145 -1.82 13.18 5.15
CA THR A 145 -1.40 12.23 6.17
C THR A 145 -1.26 10.83 5.60
N ALA A 146 -2.23 10.40 4.79
CA ALA A 146 -2.19 9.08 4.20
C ALA A 146 -0.98 8.92 3.30
N LEU A 147 -0.73 9.89 2.45
CA LEU A 147 0.39 9.81 1.52
C LEU A 147 1.71 9.88 2.23
N THR A 148 1.79 10.70 3.28
CA THR A 148 3.01 10.77 4.07
C THR A 148 3.30 9.43 4.72
N CYS A 149 2.28 8.78 5.26
CA CYS A 149 2.46 7.46 5.84
C CYS A 149 2.94 6.46 4.80
N LEU A 150 2.40 6.53 3.59
CA LEU A 150 2.84 5.66 2.52
C LEU A 150 4.30 5.86 2.19
N LEU A 151 4.71 7.12 2.09
CA LEU A 151 6.10 7.42 1.74
C LEU A 151 7.06 6.94 2.80
N TYR A 152 6.68 7.09 4.06
CA TYR A 152 7.60 6.71 5.14
C TYR A 152 7.54 5.23 5.46
N THR A 153 6.49 4.53 5.05
CA THR A 153 6.40 3.10 5.29
C THR A 153 6.90 2.27 4.12
N SER A 154 6.99 2.87 2.96
CA SER A 154 7.43 2.12 1.78
C SER A 154 8.95 2.04 1.68
#